data_ffcf8939a745957a9ea46e76d53c75b6
#
_entry.id   ffcf8939a745957a9ea46e76d53c75b6
#
_cell.length_a   1.000
_cell.length_b   1.000
_cell.length_c   1.000
_cell.angle_alpha   90.00
_cell.angle_beta   90.00
_cell.angle_gamma   90.00
#
_symmetry.space_group_name_H-M   'P 1'
#
loop_
_entity.id
_entity.type
_entity.pdbx_description
1 polymer ?
#
loop_
_entity_poly.entity_id
_entity_poly.type
_entity_poly.pdbx_seq_one_letter_code
_entity_poly.pdbx_strand_id
1 'polypeptide(L)'
;MESGFLDDMGSFRIEHGEKNRLNYFPLAAENGVMASITPELKGDLKRDQNSYVLPPASEEDLRSGMAGRNFWCRFENGELWSAAGMSAVQIAEEFTPAEEKCIVEAGLLWHRTVRENRTRQLRAAVTSWVPSANGTVEIMQVMLENCGEETLRLTPTAAIPLYGRSADNLRDHRHVTSLLNRAESRKEGVILTPTYSCLLYTSDAADE
;
A
#
# COMPACT_ATOMS: atom_id res chain seq x y z
N MET A 1 -12.98 22.16 -3.48
CA MET A 1 -12.06 22.57 -2.39
C MET A 1 -10.66 22.61 -2.95
N GLU A 2 -9.87 23.62 -2.64
CA GLU A 2 -8.47 23.70 -3.09
C GLU A 2 -7.58 22.90 -2.13
N SER A 3 -6.38 22.50 -2.62
CA SER A 3 -5.35 21.88 -1.77
C SER A 3 -4.93 22.83 -0.65
N GLY A 4 -4.75 22.32 0.56
CA GLY A 4 -4.37 23.16 1.70
C GLY A 4 -4.43 22.42 3.04
N PHE A 5 -4.12 23.14 4.12
CA PHE A 5 -4.24 22.62 5.47
C PHE A 5 -5.71 22.50 5.90
N LEU A 6 -6.04 21.41 6.59
CA LEU A 6 -7.39 21.13 7.08
C LEU A 6 -7.59 21.63 8.53
N ASP A 7 -6.50 21.69 9.29
CA ASP A 7 -6.49 22.09 10.69
C ASP A 7 -5.15 22.72 11.10
N ASP A 8 -5.08 23.20 12.33
CA ASP A 8 -3.88 23.80 12.94
C ASP A 8 -2.85 22.77 13.39
N MET A 9 -3.17 21.47 13.29
CA MET A 9 -2.29 20.35 13.66
C MET A 9 -1.47 19.84 12.47
N GLY A 10 -1.59 20.46 11.32
CA GLY A 10 -0.83 20.14 10.13
C GLY A 10 -1.46 19.07 9.25
N SER A 11 -2.71 18.67 9.47
CA SER A 11 -3.45 17.85 8.52
C SER A 11 -3.68 18.63 7.24
N PHE A 12 -3.48 17.99 6.09
CA PHE A 12 -3.59 18.65 4.79
C PHE A 12 -4.39 17.81 3.79
N ARG A 13 -4.82 18.45 2.72
CA ARG A 13 -5.54 17.85 1.61
C ARG A 13 -4.91 18.25 0.27
N ILE A 14 -4.78 17.30 -0.63
CA ILE A 14 -4.35 17.44 -2.01
C ILE A 14 -5.49 16.97 -2.91
N GLU A 15 -6.01 17.85 -3.77
CA GLU A 15 -7.15 17.55 -4.66
C GLU A 15 -6.77 16.72 -5.90
N HIS A 16 -5.51 16.67 -6.25
CA HIS A 16 -4.98 16.02 -7.45
C HIS A 16 -3.84 15.07 -7.09
N GLY A 17 -4.14 14.09 -6.25
CA GLY A 17 -3.19 13.05 -5.88
C GLY A 17 -2.70 12.22 -7.07
N GLU A 18 -3.52 12.07 -8.12
CA GLU A 18 -3.15 11.42 -9.38
C GLU A 18 -2.01 12.12 -10.10
N LYS A 19 -1.84 13.43 -9.93
CA LYS A 19 -0.71 14.21 -10.46
C LYS A 19 0.52 14.19 -9.56
N ASN A 20 0.35 13.76 -8.32
CA ASN A 20 1.37 13.72 -7.28
C ASN A 20 1.68 12.29 -6.83
N ARG A 21 1.70 11.33 -7.76
CA ARG A 21 1.80 9.88 -7.52
C ARG A 21 2.99 9.47 -6.67
N LEU A 22 4.10 10.21 -6.74
CA LEU A 22 5.32 9.96 -5.99
C LEU A 22 5.38 10.72 -4.66
N ASN A 23 4.30 11.38 -4.26
CA ASN A 23 4.26 12.02 -2.95
C ASN A 23 4.34 10.94 -1.85
N TYR A 24 5.54 10.81 -1.31
CA TYR A 24 5.91 9.75 -0.36
C TYR A 24 5.69 10.26 1.05
N PHE A 25 4.61 9.83 1.69
CA PHE A 25 4.22 10.28 3.01
C PHE A 25 4.65 9.29 4.10
N PRO A 26 5.46 9.72 5.09
CA PRO A 26 5.90 8.85 6.17
C PRO A 26 4.84 8.71 7.26
N LEU A 27 4.67 7.49 7.75
CA LEU A 27 3.90 7.12 8.93
C LEU A 27 4.84 6.42 9.90
N ALA A 28 5.40 7.14 10.87
CA ALA A 28 6.42 6.59 11.77
C ALA A 28 6.02 6.78 13.23
N ALA A 29 5.75 5.69 13.93
CA ALA A 29 5.53 5.69 15.37
C ALA A 29 6.87 5.57 16.12
N GLU A 30 7.00 6.22 17.27
CA GLU A 30 8.23 6.29 18.05
C GLU A 30 8.77 4.89 18.44
N ASN A 31 7.90 3.99 18.85
CA ASN A 31 8.26 2.63 19.29
C ASN A 31 7.61 1.53 18.41
N GLY A 32 7.27 1.86 17.19
CA GLY A 32 6.52 0.99 16.32
C GLY A 32 7.18 0.76 14.96
N VAL A 33 6.35 0.53 13.99
CA VAL A 33 6.76 0.42 12.60
C VAL A 33 6.88 1.80 11.96
N MET A 34 7.73 1.88 10.96
CA MET A 34 7.86 2.99 10.04
C MET A 34 7.25 2.56 8.71
N ALA A 35 6.17 3.18 8.32
CA ALA A 35 5.54 3.00 7.03
C ALA A 35 5.76 4.23 6.17
N SER A 36 5.69 4.02 4.87
CA SER A 36 5.58 5.08 3.89
C SER A 36 4.49 4.74 2.91
N ILE A 37 3.82 5.75 2.38
CA ILE A 37 2.69 5.54 1.51
C ILE A 37 2.58 6.65 0.46
N THR A 38 2.21 6.28 -0.76
CA THR A 38 1.93 7.19 -1.85
C THR A 38 0.42 7.25 -2.13
N PRO A 39 -0.05 8.20 -2.98
CA PRO A 39 -1.45 8.23 -3.43
C PRO A 39 -1.92 6.95 -4.13
N GLU A 40 -1.00 6.12 -4.62
CA GLU A 40 -1.25 4.79 -5.20
C GLU A 40 -1.09 3.66 -4.18
N LEU A 41 -1.04 3.97 -2.89
CA LEU A 41 -0.84 3.04 -1.77
C LEU A 41 0.46 2.24 -1.84
N LYS A 42 1.40 2.63 -2.71
CA LYS A 42 2.76 2.07 -2.77
C LYS A 42 3.59 2.58 -1.60
N GLY A 43 4.65 1.87 -1.29
CA GLY A 43 5.57 2.21 -0.21
C GLY A 43 5.88 1.02 0.67
N ASP A 44 6.83 1.18 1.55
CA ASP A 44 7.34 0.13 2.43
C ASP A 44 6.68 0.15 3.83
N LEU A 45 6.98 -0.89 4.59
CA LEU A 45 6.67 -1.00 6.02
C LEU A 45 7.80 -1.78 6.68
N LYS A 46 8.42 -1.19 7.70
CA LYS A 46 9.56 -1.78 8.40
C LYS A 46 9.58 -1.45 9.90
N ARG A 47 10.26 -2.26 10.68
CA ARG A 47 10.68 -1.93 12.04
C ARG A 47 12.03 -1.23 12.05
N ASP A 48 12.95 -1.75 11.24
CA ASP A 48 14.33 -1.26 11.05
C ASP A 48 14.83 -1.71 9.67
N GLN A 49 16.08 -1.42 9.33
CA GLN A 49 16.67 -1.76 8.02
C GLN A 49 16.82 -3.27 7.78
N ASN A 50 16.77 -4.08 8.83
CA ASN A 50 16.88 -5.54 8.74
C ASN A 50 15.52 -6.25 8.81
N SER A 51 14.43 -5.50 9.07
CA SER A 51 13.10 -6.06 9.39
C SER A 51 12.00 -5.35 8.61
N TYR A 52 11.92 -5.63 7.32
CA TYR A 52 10.84 -5.15 6.47
C TYR A 52 9.65 -6.10 6.48
N VAL A 53 8.46 -5.59 6.72
CA VAL A 53 7.19 -6.31 6.64
C VAL A 53 6.67 -6.31 5.20
N LEU A 54 6.69 -5.15 4.55
CA LEU A 54 6.46 -5.00 3.11
C LEU A 54 7.78 -4.81 2.40
N PRO A 55 7.87 -5.09 1.08
CA PRO A 55 9.11 -4.91 0.33
C PRO A 55 9.67 -3.49 0.47
N PRO A 56 11.00 -3.33 0.59
CA PRO A 56 11.63 -2.03 0.48
C PRO A 56 11.23 -1.37 -0.84
N ALA A 57 10.88 -0.09 -0.79
CA ALA A 57 10.50 0.66 -1.98
C ALA A 57 11.67 1.47 -2.52
N SER A 58 12.00 1.27 -3.80
CA SER A 58 12.89 2.14 -4.57
C SER A 58 12.08 3.16 -5.37
N GLU A 59 12.74 4.19 -5.91
CA GLU A 59 12.08 5.13 -6.82
C GLU A 59 11.49 4.43 -8.05
N GLU A 60 12.21 3.44 -8.59
CA GLU A 60 11.75 2.63 -9.72
C GLU A 60 10.48 1.85 -9.37
N ASP A 61 10.43 1.24 -8.18
CA ASP A 61 9.25 0.50 -7.72
C ASP A 61 8.04 1.45 -7.53
N LEU A 62 8.27 2.67 -7.05
CA LEU A 62 7.21 3.66 -6.90
C LEU A 62 6.68 4.16 -8.25
N ARG A 63 7.53 4.25 -9.28
CA ARG A 63 7.13 4.69 -10.62
C ARG A 63 6.44 3.59 -11.42
N SER A 64 7.11 2.46 -11.59
CA SER A 64 6.73 1.40 -12.53
C SER A 64 6.28 0.11 -11.86
N GLY A 65 6.56 -0.07 -10.58
CA GLY A 65 6.18 -1.27 -9.84
C GLY A 65 4.68 -1.37 -9.64
N MET A 66 4.16 -2.60 -9.78
CA MET A 66 2.74 -2.91 -9.50
C MET A 66 2.52 -3.38 -8.06
N ALA A 67 3.60 -3.65 -7.33
CA ALA A 67 3.53 -4.12 -5.96
C ALA A 67 3.26 -2.95 -5.00
N GLY A 68 2.18 -3.07 -4.26
CA GLY A 68 1.76 -2.10 -3.25
C GLY A 68 0.57 -2.62 -2.48
N ARG A 69 0.21 -1.94 -1.40
CA ARG A 69 -1.07 -2.18 -0.76
C ARG A 69 -2.17 -1.89 -1.77
N ASN A 70 -3.18 -2.71 -1.85
CA ASN A 70 -4.28 -2.49 -2.77
C ASN A 70 -5.59 -3.04 -2.22
N PHE A 71 -6.68 -2.51 -2.73
CA PHE A 71 -8.01 -3.03 -2.48
C PHE A 71 -8.77 -3.06 -3.81
N TRP A 72 -9.15 -4.27 -4.19
CA TRP A 72 -9.81 -4.56 -5.47
C TRP A 72 -11.31 -4.75 -5.27
N CYS A 73 -12.08 -4.21 -6.18
CA CYS A 73 -13.50 -4.49 -6.32
C CYS A 73 -13.73 -5.22 -7.65
N ARG A 74 -14.17 -6.47 -7.59
CA ARG A 74 -14.60 -7.23 -8.76
C ARG A 74 -16.11 -7.18 -8.83
N PHE A 75 -16.63 -6.57 -9.91
CA PHE A 75 -18.07 -6.51 -10.18
C PHE A 75 -18.58 -7.81 -10.81
N GLU A 76 -19.92 -8.03 -10.77
CA GLU A 76 -20.56 -9.25 -11.30
C GLU A 76 -20.24 -9.49 -12.79
N ASN A 77 -20.09 -8.46 -13.59
CA ASN A 77 -19.70 -8.55 -15.01
C ASN A 77 -18.22 -8.91 -15.23
N GLY A 78 -17.46 -9.13 -14.16
CA GLY A 78 -16.03 -9.46 -14.22
C GLY A 78 -15.09 -8.26 -14.28
N GLU A 79 -15.61 -7.04 -14.38
CA GLU A 79 -14.80 -5.81 -14.33
C GLU A 79 -14.07 -5.70 -13.01
N LEU A 80 -12.81 -5.26 -13.08
CA LEU A 80 -11.96 -5.02 -11.92
C LEU A 80 -11.70 -3.52 -11.77
N TRP A 81 -11.87 -3.03 -10.57
CA TRP A 81 -11.51 -1.68 -10.19
C TRP A 81 -10.62 -1.68 -8.94
N SER A 82 -9.65 -0.79 -8.89
CA SER A 82 -8.67 -0.68 -7.83
C SER A 82 -8.82 0.63 -7.06
N ALA A 83 -8.93 0.56 -5.74
CA ALA A 83 -8.91 1.75 -4.89
C ALA A 83 -7.55 2.47 -4.91
N ALA A 84 -6.47 1.77 -5.32
CA ALA A 84 -5.16 2.35 -5.55
C ALA A 84 -4.98 2.96 -6.97
N GLY A 85 -5.96 2.79 -7.86
CA GLY A 85 -5.85 3.27 -9.25
C GLY A 85 -5.05 2.36 -10.18
N MET A 86 -4.94 1.06 -9.86
CA MET A 86 -4.01 0.12 -10.51
C MET A 86 -4.70 -0.93 -11.40
N SER A 87 -5.99 -0.78 -11.72
CA SER A 87 -6.62 -1.66 -12.70
C SER A 87 -6.13 -1.34 -14.13
N ALA A 88 -6.22 -2.31 -15.04
CA ALA A 88 -5.79 -2.13 -16.43
C ALA A 88 -6.48 -0.94 -17.11
N VAL A 89 -7.77 -0.73 -16.82
CA VAL A 89 -8.54 0.41 -17.35
C VAL A 89 -8.01 1.72 -16.77
N GLN A 90 -7.82 1.79 -15.45
CA GLN A 90 -7.31 2.99 -14.78
C GLN A 90 -5.90 3.37 -15.26
N ILE A 91 -5.02 2.37 -15.48
CA ILE A 91 -3.68 2.59 -16.04
C ILE A 91 -3.76 3.07 -17.49
N ALA A 92 -4.67 2.50 -18.30
CA ALA A 92 -4.84 2.92 -19.70
C ALA A 92 -5.39 4.35 -19.83
N GLU A 93 -6.12 4.83 -18.85
CA GLU A 93 -6.67 6.19 -18.77
C GLU A 93 -5.71 7.21 -18.15
N GLU A 94 -4.57 6.75 -17.66
CA GLU A 94 -3.53 7.59 -17.06
C GLU A 94 -3.10 8.71 -18.01
N PHE A 95 -3.00 9.94 -17.49
CA PHE A 95 -2.69 11.16 -18.23
C PHE A 95 -3.71 11.55 -19.30
N THR A 96 -4.86 10.91 -19.36
CA THR A 96 -5.97 11.30 -20.24
C THR A 96 -7.03 12.11 -19.49
N PRO A 97 -7.98 12.75 -20.18
CA PRO A 97 -9.11 13.43 -19.52
C PRO A 97 -10.06 12.47 -18.76
N ALA A 98 -9.99 11.17 -19.05
CA ALA A 98 -10.78 10.13 -18.36
C ALA A 98 -10.16 9.70 -17.03
N GLU A 99 -8.91 10.08 -16.75
CA GLU A 99 -8.20 9.72 -15.53
C GLU A 99 -9.01 10.04 -14.27
N GLU A 100 -9.16 9.04 -13.41
CA GLU A 100 -9.86 9.18 -12.14
C GLU A 100 -9.09 10.12 -11.20
N LYS A 101 -9.80 11.07 -10.61
CA LYS A 101 -9.23 11.95 -9.59
C LYS A 101 -8.96 11.18 -8.31
N CYS A 102 -7.83 11.49 -7.69
CA CYS A 102 -7.45 11.00 -6.38
C CYS A 102 -7.35 12.18 -5.41
N ILE A 103 -8.10 12.13 -4.34
CA ILE A 103 -7.96 13.08 -3.24
C ILE A 103 -7.08 12.41 -2.19
N VAL A 104 -6.08 13.15 -1.70
CA VAL A 104 -5.22 12.71 -0.60
C VAL A 104 -5.45 13.61 0.59
N GLU A 105 -5.67 13.01 1.73
CA GLU A 105 -5.66 13.68 3.03
C GLU A 105 -4.63 12.99 3.91
N ALA A 106 -3.85 13.76 4.66
CA ALA A 106 -2.87 13.19 5.57
C ALA A 106 -2.64 14.09 6.77
N GLY A 107 -2.18 13.49 7.84
CA GLY A 107 -1.86 14.14 9.09
C GLY A 107 -0.90 13.29 9.91
N LEU A 108 -0.71 13.63 11.17
CA LEU A 108 0.18 12.89 12.04
C LEU A 108 -0.23 11.41 12.14
N LEU A 109 0.64 10.51 11.67
CA LEU A 109 0.50 9.04 11.71
C LEU A 109 -0.66 8.47 10.86
N TRP A 110 -1.29 9.23 9.99
CA TRP A 110 -2.33 8.74 9.10
C TRP A 110 -2.25 9.33 7.70
N HIS A 111 -2.68 8.54 6.73
CA HIS A 111 -2.79 8.92 5.32
C HIS A 111 -4.08 8.32 4.75
N ARG A 112 -4.79 9.08 3.94
CA ARG A 112 -6.06 8.67 3.33
C ARG A 112 -6.07 9.03 1.86
N THR A 113 -6.44 8.06 1.03
CA THR A 113 -6.76 8.30 -0.38
C THR A 113 -8.24 8.09 -0.63
N VAL A 114 -8.83 8.93 -1.46
CA VAL A 114 -10.22 8.82 -1.90
C VAL A 114 -10.25 8.80 -3.41
N ARG A 115 -10.83 7.74 -3.98
CA ARG A 115 -11.08 7.60 -5.42
C ARG A 115 -12.54 7.28 -5.69
N GLU A 116 -13.02 7.70 -6.85
CA GLU A 116 -14.39 7.46 -7.26
C GLU A 116 -14.43 6.88 -8.68
N ASN A 117 -14.98 5.68 -8.80
CA ASN A 117 -15.40 5.12 -10.08
C ASN A 117 -16.72 5.76 -10.49
N ARG A 118 -16.65 6.73 -11.37
CA ARG A 118 -17.82 7.51 -11.82
C ARG A 118 -18.82 6.67 -12.60
N THR A 119 -18.35 5.70 -13.37
CA THR A 119 -19.19 4.79 -14.18
C THR A 119 -20.04 3.90 -13.27
N ARG A 120 -19.48 3.43 -12.17
CA ARG A 120 -20.14 2.57 -11.19
C ARG A 120 -20.72 3.33 -10.02
N GLN A 121 -20.46 4.64 -9.92
CA GLN A 121 -20.85 5.48 -8.80
C GLN A 121 -20.40 4.89 -7.45
N LEU A 122 -19.21 4.29 -7.45
CA LEU A 122 -18.58 3.69 -6.27
C LEU A 122 -17.41 4.56 -5.81
N ARG A 123 -17.46 5.00 -4.57
CA ARG A 123 -16.34 5.71 -3.92
C ARG A 123 -15.64 4.77 -2.94
N ALA A 124 -14.31 4.78 -2.96
CA ALA A 124 -13.49 4.13 -1.94
C ALA A 124 -12.63 5.16 -1.23
N ALA A 125 -12.63 5.11 0.10
CA ALA A 125 -11.69 5.82 0.95
C ALA A 125 -10.81 4.79 1.67
N VAL A 126 -9.50 4.84 1.41
CA VAL A 126 -8.51 3.97 2.04
C VAL A 126 -7.70 4.81 3.01
N THR A 127 -7.85 4.53 4.30
CA THR A 127 -7.11 5.19 5.37
C THR A 127 -6.09 4.21 5.95
N SER A 128 -4.82 4.59 5.90
CA SER A 128 -3.72 3.87 6.52
C SER A 128 -3.17 4.67 7.69
N TRP A 129 -2.92 4.00 8.80
CA TRP A 129 -2.29 4.63 9.96
C TRP A 129 -1.43 3.65 10.75
N VAL A 130 -0.51 4.22 11.49
CA VAL A 130 0.36 3.53 12.43
C VAL A 130 -0.01 4.00 13.84
N PRO A 131 -0.44 3.10 14.74
CA PRO A 131 -0.76 3.49 16.12
C PRO A 131 0.46 4.05 16.85
N SER A 132 0.27 5.09 17.66
CA SER A 132 1.33 5.74 18.44
C SER A 132 1.85 4.90 19.60
N ALA A 133 1.09 3.89 20.07
CA ALA A 133 1.44 3.07 21.21
C ALA A 133 1.84 1.65 20.79
N ASN A 134 2.98 1.20 21.33
CA ASN A 134 3.50 -0.19 21.44
C ASN A 134 2.97 -1.24 20.45
N GLY A 135 2.83 -0.91 19.19
CA GLY A 135 2.34 -1.85 18.18
C GLY A 135 3.24 -1.89 16.95
N THR A 136 3.70 -3.08 16.57
CA THR A 136 4.36 -3.30 15.27
C THR A 136 3.29 -3.59 14.22
N VAL A 137 2.33 -2.67 14.06
CA VAL A 137 1.17 -2.85 13.20
C VAL A 137 0.92 -1.60 12.36
N GLU A 138 0.56 -1.81 11.11
CA GLU A 138 -0.09 -0.82 10.25
C GLU A 138 -1.54 -1.27 10.05
N ILE A 139 -2.46 -0.34 10.08
CA ILE A 139 -3.88 -0.60 9.87
C ILE A 139 -4.30 0.08 8.57
N MET A 140 -4.92 -0.68 7.68
CA MET A 140 -5.53 -0.18 6.46
C MET A 140 -7.06 -0.39 6.55
N GLN A 141 -7.78 0.70 6.71
CA GLN A 141 -9.25 0.69 6.68
C GLN A 141 -9.74 1.10 5.30
N VAL A 142 -10.65 0.32 4.75
CA VAL A 142 -11.31 0.64 3.49
C VAL A 142 -12.79 0.89 3.72
N MET A 143 -13.25 2.05 3.32
CA MET A 143 -14.66 2.40 3.30
C MET A 143 -15.14 2.49 1.86
N LEU A 144 -16.16 1.71 1.53
CA LEU A 144 -16.84 1.75 0.23
C LEU A 144 -18.18 2.45 0.39
N GLU A 145 -18.47 3.36 -0.51
CA GLU A 145 -19.72 4.11 -0.56
C GLU A 145 -20.35 3.95 -1.95
N ASN A 146 -21.57 3.46 -1.99
CA ASN A 146 -22.38 3.50 -3.20
C ASN A 146 -22.98 4.92 -3.32
N CYS A 147 -22.48 5.70 -4.27
CA CYS A 147 -22.92 7.07 -4.54
C CYS A 147 -24.10 7.11 -5.52
N GLY A 148 -24.54 5.95 -6.03
CA GLY A 148 -25.66 5.83 -6.97
C GLY A 148 -26.93 5.32 -6.30
N GLU A 149 -27.99 5.22 -7.11
CA GLU A 149 -29.29 4.72 -6.66
C GLU A 149 -29.43 3.19 -6.87
N GLU A 150 -28.60 2.61 -7.73
CA GLU A 150 -28.66 1.18 -8.04
C GLU A 150 -27.84 0.35 -7.03
N THR A 151 -28.34 -0.86 -6.76
CA THR A 151 -27.59 -1.81 -5.93
C THR A 151 -26.33 -2.30 -6.64
N LEU A 152 -25.18 -2.09 -6.00
CA LEU A 152 -23.90 -2.62 -6.48
C LEU A 152 -23.61 -3.97 -5.84
N ARG A 153 -23.27 -4.96 -6.68
CA ARG A 153 -22.78 -6.26 -6.24
C ARG A 153 -21.34 -6.43 -6.67
N LEU A 154 -20.48 -6.65 -5.70
CA LEU A 154 -19.05 -6.77 -5.92
C LEU A 154 -18.41 -7.74 -4.92
N THR A 155 -17.25 -8.28 -5.29
CA THR A 155 -16.38 -9.04 -4.40
C THR A 155 -15.18 -8.15 -4.02
N PRO A 156 -15.09 -7.75 -2.74
CA PRO A 156 -13.94 -6.97 -2.26
C PRO A 156 -12.75 -7.89 -2.00
N THR A 157 -11.53 -7.42 -2.30
CA THR A 157 -10.30 -8.18 -2.05
C THR A 157 -9.18 -7.23 -1.64
N ALA A 158 -8.65 -7.38 -0.43
CA ALA A 158 -7.43 -6.71 -0.01
C ALA A 158 -6.21 -7.49 -0.54
N ALA A 159 -5.22 -6.78 -1.06
CA ALA A 159 -3.96 -7.34 -1.52
C ALA A 159 -2.81 -6.61 -0.84
N ILE A 160 -2.04 -7.34 -0.04
CA ILE A 160 -0.91 -6.82 0.73
C ILE A 160 0.34 -7.64 0.39
N PRO A 161 1.40 -7.02 -0.17
CA PRO A 161 2.63 -7.72 -0.53
C PRO A 161 3.49 -7.94 0.72
N LEU A 162 3.41 -9.11 1.33
CA LEU A 162 4.24 -9.45 2.49
C LEU A 162 5.65 -9.82 2.05
N TYR A 163 6.66 -9.37 2.81
CA TYR A 163 8.07 -9.60 2.53
C TYR A 163 8.82 -10.32 3.66
N GLY A 164 8.87 -9.75 4.86
CA GLY A 164 9.38 -10.36 6.08
C GLY A 164 10.91 -10.54 6.13
N ARG A 165 11.70 -9.65 5.51
CA ARG A 165 13.16 -9.79 5.43
C ARG A 165 13.89 -8.45 5.50
N SER A 166 15.24 -8.49 5.48
CA SER A 166 16.07 -7.29 5.37
C SER A 166 16.05 -6.72 3.93
N ALA A 167 16.41 -5.43 3.81
CA ALA A 167 16.53 -4.76 2.52
C ALA A 167 17.57 -5.43 1.61
N ASP A 168 18.68 -5.90 2.17
CA ASP A 168 19.76 -6.53 1.41
C ASP A 168 19.31 -7.79 0.67
N ASN A 169 18.39 -8.56 1.26
CA ASN A 169 17.86 -9.76 0.61
C ASN A 169 17.09 -9.45 -0.69
N LEU A 170 16.51 -8.27 -0.82
CA LEU A 170 15.82 -7.89 -2.06
C LEU A 170 16.82 -7.69 -3.20
N ARG A 171 17.94 -7.02 -2.92
CA ARG A 171 18.98 -6.73 -3.92
C ARG A 171 19.66 -7.99 -4.42
N ASP A 172 20.11 -8.83 -3.51
CA ASP A 172 21.03 -9.91 -3.81
C ASP A 172 20.32 -11.19 -4.30
N HIS A 173 19.07 -11.43 -3.88
CA HIS A 173 18.34 -12.65 -4.15
C HIS A 173 16.84 -12.46 -4.41
N ARG A 174 16.48 -11.44 -5.16
CA ARG A 174 15.07 -11.05 -5.39
C ARG A 174 14.16 -12.23 -5.78
N HIS A 175 14.62 -13.11 -6.67
CA HIS A 175 13.81 -14.23 -7.14
C HIS A 175 13.80 -15.43 -6.20
N VAL A 176 14.91 -15.66 -5.51
CA VAL A 176 15.05 -16.80 -4.58
C VAL A 176 14.35 -16.53 -3.25
N THR A 177 14.36 -15.27 -2.82
CA THR A 177 13.81 -14.88 -1.52
C THR A 177 12.34 -15.22 -1.37
N SER A 178 11.54 -15.04 -2.42
CA SER A 178 10.12 -15.36 -2.40
C SER A 178 9.83 -16.86 -2.26
N LEU A 179 10.73 -17.71 -2.77
CA LEU A 179 10.60 -19.17 -2.67
C LEU A 179 10.90 -19.70 -1.26
N LEU A 180 11.57 -18.90 -0.44
CA LEU A 180 11.95 -19.27 0.92
C LEU A 180 10.91 -18.85 1.97
N ASN A 181 9.81 -18.26 1.56
CA ASN A 181 8.73 -17.92 2.45
C ASN A 181 7.72 -19.04 2.57
N ARG A 182 7.24 -19.29 3.78
CA ARG A 182 6.11 -20.18 4.05
C ARG A 182 4.89 -19.35 4.40
N ALA A 183 3.83 -19.53 3.65
CA ALA A 183 2.55 -18.88 3.90
C ALA A 183 1.57 -19.89 4.49
N GLU A 184 0.93 -19.54 5.59
CA GLU A 184 -0.11 -20.32 6.24
C GLU A 184 -1.40 -19.50 6.27
N SER A 185 -2.48 -20.01 5.68
CA SER A 185 -3.80 -19.38 5.75
C SER A 185 -4.50 -19.82 7.03
N ARG A 186 -5.04 -18.86 7.77
CA ARG A 186 -5.85 -19.06 8.96
C ARG A 186 -7.18 -18.33 8.83
N LYS A 187 -8.10 -18.61 9.72
CA LYS A 187 -9.41 -17.94 9.73
C LYS A 187 -9.29 -16.43 9.88
N GLU A 188 -8.32 -15.97 10.64
CA GLU A 188 -8.07 -14.56 10.96
C GLU A 188 -7.19 -13.85 9.92
N GLY A 189 -6.55 -14.57 9.00
CA GLY A 189 -5.65 -13.99 8.01
C GLY A 189 -4.58 -14.94 7.49
N VAL A 190 -3.46 -14.37 7.06
CA VAL A 190 -2.30 -15.09 6.53
C VAL A 190 -1.09 -14.83 7.41
N ILE A 191 -0.39 -15.89 7.78
CA ILE A 191 0.91 -15.80 8.46
C ILE A 191 1.99 -16.07 7.42
N LEU A 192 2.93 -15.13 7.27
CA LEU A 192 4.13 -15.32 6.48
C LEU A 192 5.31 -15.57 7.40
N THR A 193 5.96 -16.72 7.22
CA THR A 193 7.20 -17.07 7.94
C THR A 193 8.35 -17.09 6.94
N PRO A 194 9.26 -16.11 6.97
CA PRO A 194 10.47 -16.17 6.17
C PRO A 194 11.38 -17.27 6.70
N THR A 195 11.87 -18.13 5.82
CA THR A 195 12.87 -19.14 6.15
C THR A 195 14.27 -18.56 5.88
N TYR A 196 15.28 -19.04 6.59
CA TYR A 196 16.65 -18.54 6.44
C TYR A 196 17.16 -18.71 5.00
N SER A 197 17.82 -17.70 4.47
CA SER A 197 18.63 -17.84 3.27
C SER A 197 20.02 -18.35 3.67
N CYS A 198 20.64 -19.18 2.83
CA CYS A 198 21.97 -19.74 3.05
C CYS A 198 23.12 -18.71 3.16
N LEU A 199 22.82 -17.41 2.99
CA LEU A 199 23.82 -16.33 3.03
C LEU A 199 24.35 -16.00 4.43
N LEU A 200 23.66 -16.40 5.48
CA LEU A 200 24.17 -16.22 6.85
C LEU A 200 25.34 -17.17 7.18
N TYR A 201 25.58 -18.19 6.34
CA TYR A 201 26.69 -19.13 6.55
C TYR A 201 28.03 -18.71 5.92
N THR A 202 28.03 -17.69 5.05
CA THR A 202 29.27 -17.29 4.38
C THR A 202 30.04 -16.18 5.11
N SER A 203 29.43 -15.50 6.07
CA SER A 203 30.13 -14.50 6.87
C SER A 203 30.91 -15.09 8.07
N ASP A 204 30.44 -16.22 8.61
CA ASP A 204 31.10 -16.87 9.76
C ASP A 204 32.25 -17.82 9.35
N ALA A 205 32.36 -18.16 8.07
CA ALA A 205 33.43 -19.03 7.57
C ALA A 205 34.72 -18.29 7.12
N ALA A 206 34.75 -16.97 7.21
CA ALA A 206 35.88 -16.15 6.81
C ALA A 206 36.75 -15.65 7.99
N ASP A 207 36.34 -15.95 9.23
CA ASP A 207 37.05 -15.50 10.46
C ASP A 207 37.68 -16.66 11.26
N GLU A 208 37.96 -17.84 10.60
CA GLU A 208 38.84 -18.88 11.16
C GLU A 208 40.18 -18.98 10.37
#